data_f0a11d0e65098785dfaac2390c2e1523
#
_entry.id   f0a11d0e65098785dfaac2390c2e1523
#
_cell.length_a   1.000
_cell.length_b   1.000
_cell.length_c   1.000
_cell.angle_alpha   90.00
_cell.angle_beta   90.00
_cell.angle_gamma   90.00
#
_symmetry.space_group_name_H-M   'P 1'
#
loop_
_entity.id
_entity.type
_entity.pdbx_description
1 polymer ?
#
loop_
_entity_poly.entity_id
_entity_poly.type
_entity_poly.pdbx_seq_one_letter_code
_entity_poly.pdbx_strand_id
1 'polypeptide(L)'
;MDSYAPTQALNEAKTNADPDRFWAVGFPLLAVLIFLMSTHQGIGILPDSARYMNMAATPWDAPVYAAMLQLVALTGIDIVAGAWGIGLVLSGLNAFLTWHILRVASGRATYAAMGTALVVIAPQTVALYGLAMSEPPFLTAILATLLAFLRYVQSGDRRWLIAVGVGIGVASLVRFTGPALGAAMALFLIIDPRHDAKRRVADVARILIPSAVIFLGWAAIAAEVSGRSTGRPLEWLGNMTAREWWLSFNALAAWIVSDELPAVMRRILFLMAMSASLFILVRHGRSVLGRAANGNAEASLIAIPLGFFFFTYLGFMVLATAIETNLHLNGRYAYPIYCTSIMAVTIAMAQVNIADPVIRWLHRALIGLACLMLVSHGIRSTVRVHQAWQEGVGFASLDWARSPTLAAVDRLPRDAVIYSNGSDAIGYVLRRPARDIPAPFMLRTGRDDPNFPYRVQLAGAQAALARGNTYVVFLNRIDWRFYMASEQELIRLLRLVPVAKLEDGTIYKGSIKEERQQ
;
A
#
# COMPACT_ATOMS: atom_id res chain seq x y z
N MET A 1 -12.09 72.80 8.27
CA MET A 1 -12.07 72.39 9.67
C MET A 1 -12.81 71.13 9.74
N ASP A 2 -12.10 70.03 9.62
CA ASP A 2 -12.30 68.79 10.35
C ASP A 2 -11.59 67.66 9.60
N SER A 3 -10.34 67.45 10.04
CA SER A 3 -9.53 66.29 9.66
C SER A 3 -9.89 65.15 10.62
N TYR A 4 -10.71 64.21 10.17
CA TYR A 4 -10.80 62.89 10.81
C TYR A 4 -11.20 61.84 9.76
N ALA A 5 -10.25 61.13 9.26
CA ALA A 5 -10.19 59.72 8.90
C ALA A 5 -9.01 59.46 7.99
N PRO A 6 -8.05 58.74 8.43
CA PRO A 6 -7.75 57.45 7.79
C PRO A 6 -7.09 56.43 8.75
N THR A 7 -7.74 56.15 9.88
CA THR A 7 -7.19 55.16 10.84
C THR A 7 -7.99 53.82 10.79
N GLN A 8 -9.16 53.78 10.19
CA GLN A 8 -9.93 52.55 10.07
C GLN A 8 -9.49 51.67 8.89
N ALA A 9 -9.01 52.23 7.80
CA ALA A 9 -8.58 51.45 6.63
C ALA A 9 -7.28 50.64 6.84
N LEU A 10 -6.47 50.99 7.84
CA LEU A 10 -5.21 50.28 8.18
C LEU A 10 -5.41 49.09 9.13
N ASN A 11 -6.57 48.95 9.79
CA ASN A 11 -6.87 47.84 10.66
C ASN A 11 -7.59 46.66 9.95
N GLU A 12 -8.13 46.86 8.76
CA GLU A 12 -8.74 45.77 7.96
C GLU A 12 -7.74 44.96 7.13
N ALA A 13 -6.50 45.40 7.04
CA ALA A 13 -5.39 44.66 6.42
C ALA A 13 -4.69 43.68 7.38
N LYS A 14 -5.29 43.35 8.54
CA LYS A 14 -4.91 42.16 9.27
C LYS A 14 -5.40 40.96 8.49
N THR A 15 -4.51 40.41 7.68
CA THR A 15 -4.52 39.12 7.02
C THR A 15 -5.33 38.09 7.81
N ASN A 16 -6.63 38.02 7.52
CA ASN A 16 -7.41 36.81 7.78
C ASN A 16 -6.89 35.79 6.76
N ALA A 17 -5.76 35.14 7.09
CA ALA A 17 -5.32 33.97 6.37
C ALA A 17 -6.51 33.01 6.35
N ASP A 18 -7.08 32.77 5.15
CA ASP A 18 -8.21 31.87 4.96
C ASP A 18 -7.81 30.51 5.55
N PRO A 19 -8.47 30.05 6.65
CA PRO A 19 -8.09 28.80 7.30
C PRO A 19 -8.06 27.61 6.33
N ASP A 20 -8.89 27.66 5.29
CA ASP A 20 -8.95 26.60 4.28
C ASP A 20 -7.68 26.60 3.43
N ARG A 21 -7.15 27.76 3.05
CA ARG A 21 -5.86 27.88 2.32
C ARG A 21 -4.69 27.41 3.17
N PHE A 22 -4.69 27.77 4.46
CA PHE A 22 -3.64 27.32 5.39
C PHE A 22 -3.52 25.80 5.42
N TRP A 23 -4.63 25.09 5.62
CA TRP A 23 -4.63 23.62 5.67
C TRP A 23 -4.42 22.97 4.29
N ALA A 24 -4.95 23.56 3.22
CA ALA A 24 -4.76 23.06 1.85
C ALA A 24 -3.30 23.04 1.41
N VAL A 25 -2.47 23.93 1.95
CA VAL A 25 -1.03 24.00 1.70
C VAL A 25 -0.23 23.29 2.80
N GLY A 26 -0.65 23.44 4.07
CA GLY A 26 0.08 22.94 5.23
C GLY A 26 0.20 21.41 5.25
N PHE A 27 -0.88 20.66 4.93
CA PHE A 27 -0.82 19.20 4.91
C PHE A 27 0.06 18.62 3.78
N PRO A 28 -0.01 19.10 2.53
CA PRO A 28 0.96 18.72 1.51
C PRO A 28 2.41 18.99 1.91
N LEU A 29 2.70 20.17 2.45
CA LEU A 29 4.04 20.52 2.90
C LEU A 29 4.52 19.61 4.03
N LEU A 30 3.66 19.32 5.01
CA LEU A 30 3.97 18.38 6.09
C LEU A 30 4.26 16.98 5.55
N ALA A 31 3.44 16.47 4.62
CA ALA A 31 3.64 15.15 4.02
C ALA A 31 4.96 15.09 3.23
N VAL A 32 5.26 16.12 2.45
CA VAL A 32 6.53 16.26 1.72
C VAL A 32 7.72 16.32 2.68
N LEU A 33 7.63 17.09 3.76
CA LEU A 33 8.69 17.18 4.77
C LEU A 33 8.96 15.81 5.43
N ILE A 34 7.89 15.11 5.84
CA ILE A 34 8.00 13.75 6.40
C ILE A 34 8.66 12.80 5.40
N PHE A 35 8.26 12.87 4.12
CA PHE A 35 8.85 12.08 3.04
C PHE A 35 10.35 12.36 2.89
N LEU A 36 10.74 13.63 2.78
CA LEU A 36 12.15 14.04 2.64
C LEU A 36 13.00 13.55 3.81
N MET A 37 12.48 13.68 5.03
CA MET A 37 13.17 13.20 6.23
C MET A 37 13.29 11.67 6.23
N SER A 38 12.21 10.95 5.89
CA SER A 38 12.20 9.48 5.88
C SER A 38 13.04 8.87 4.77
N THR A 39 13.35 9.64 3.72
CA THR A 39 14.14 9.19 2.56
C THR A 39 15.50 9.88 2.46
N HIS A 40 16.03 10.39 3.57
CA HIS A 40 17.33 11.07 3.61
C HIS A 40 18.48 10.16 3.12
N GLN A 41 18.45 8.88 3.47
CA GLN A 41 19.40 7.86 2.99
C GLN A 41 19.01 7.26 1.63
N GLY A 42 17.97 7.78 0.97
CA GLY A 42 17.35 7.25 -0.23
C GLY A 42 16.00 6.60 0.03
N ILE A 43 15.24 6.38 -1.05
CA ILE A 43 13.95 5.68 -0.95
C ILE A 43 14.19 4.21 -0.59
N GLY A 44 13.41 3.70 0.36
CA GLY A 44 13.54 2.31 0.79
C GLY A 44 13.15 1.33 -0.32
N ILE A 45 13.96 0.30 -0.48
CA ILE A 45 13.77 -0.76 -1.47
C ILE A 45 13.49 -2.07 -0.75
N LEU A 46 12.37 -2.70 -1.11
CA LEU A 46 11.99 -4.04 -0.67
C LEU A 46 12.01 -5.01 -1.86
N PRO A 47 11.83 -6.32 -1.65
CA PRO A 47 11.73 -7.28 -2.76
C PRO A 47 10.70 -6.92 -3.82
N ASP A 48 9.53 -6.42 -3.40
CA ASP A 48 8.49 -5.93 -4.33
C ASP A 48 8.99 -4.73 -5.15
N SER A 49 9.71 -3.79 -4.51
CA SER A 49 10.28 -2.62 -5.19
C SER A 49 11.28 -3.05 -6.27
N ALA A 50 12.15 -4.01 -5.97
CA ALA A 50 13.12 -4.55 -6.93
C ALA A 50 12.42 -5.20 -8.14
N ARG A 51 11.30 -5.91 -7.91
CA ARG A 51 10.49 -6.46 -9.01
C ARG A 51 9.85 -5.37 -9.88
N TYR A 52 9.27 -4.32 -9.27
CA TYR A 52 8.72 -3.18 -10.03
C TYR A 52 9.78 -2.49 -10.90
N MET A 53 11.01 -2.46 -10.45
CA MET A 53 12.15 -1.87 -11.17
C MET A 53 12.83 -2.84 -12.14
N ASN A 54 12.31 -4.07 -12.33
CA ASN A 54 12.93 -5.14 -13.11
C ASN A 54 14.33 -5.53 -12.62
N MET A 55 14.62 -5.34 -11.35
CA MET A 55 15.87 -5.76 -10.71
C MET A 55 15.84 -7.20 -10.20
N ALA A 56 14.69 -7.86 -10.27
CA ALA A 56 14.46 -9.25 -9.89
C ALA A 56 13.92 -10.08 -11.06
N ALA A 57 14.08 -11.40 -10.99
CA ALA A 57 13.89 -12.30 -12.12
C ALA A 57 12.45 -12.47 -12.63
N THR A 58 11.41 -12.07 -11.89
CA THR A 58 10.01 -12.38 -12.25
C THR A 58 9.02 -11.24 -11.99
N PRO A 59 8.33 -10.70 -13.03
CA PRO A 59 7.25 -9.73 -12.87
C PRO A 59 5.91 -10.45 -12.59
N TRP A 60 5.37 -10.32 -11.36
CA TRP A 60 4.10 -10.93 -10.95
C TRP A 60 3.06 -9.91 -10.46
N ASP A 61 3.35 -8.63 -10.63
CA ASP A 61 2.64 -7.55 -9.97
C ASP A 61 1.70 -6.81 -10.93
N ALA A 62 0.78 -6.02 -10.37
CA ALA A 62 -0.08 -5.15 -11.15
C ALA A 62 0.77 -4.09 -11.90
N PRO A 63 0.44 -3.76 -13.17
CA PRO A 63 1.40 -3.16 -14.10
C PRO A 63 1.64 -1.66 -13.92
N VAL A 64 0.66 -0.90 -13.36
CA VAL A 64 0.69 0.58 -13.47
C VAL A 64 1.89 1.17 -12.74
N TYR A 65 2.22 0.71 -11.53
CA TYR A 65 3.37 1.28 -10.82
C TYR A 65 4.69 0.97 -11.52
N ALA A 66 4.88 -0.27 -11.98
CA ALA A 66 6.05 -0.63 -12.77
C ALA A 66 6.14 0.19 -14.07
N ALA A 67 5.01 0.39 -14.76
CA ALA A 67 4.95 1.23 -15.96
C ALA A 67 5.31 2.70 -15.67
N MET A 68 4.84 3.27 -14.55
CA MET A 68 5.23 4.62 -14.13
C MET A 68 6.75 4.74 -13.95
N LEU A 69 7.38 3.75 -13.31
CA LEU A 69 8.83 3.72 -13.11
C LEU A 69 9.58 3.63 -14.45
N GLN A 70 9.11 2.74 -15.36
CA GLN A 70 9.71 2.59 -16.68
C GLN A 70 9.55 3.86 -17.53
N LEU A 71 8.38 4.52 -17.51
CA LEU A 71 8.16 5.79 -18.22
C LEU A 71 9.14 6.87 -17.76
N VAL A 72 9.41 6.96 -16.45
CA VAL A 72 10.42 7.89 -15.94
C VAL A 72 11.83 7.47 -16.39
N ALA A 73 12.15 6.18 -16.35
CA ALA A 73 13.46 5.68 -16.80
C ALA A 73 13.72 5.96 -18.30
N LEU A 74 12.67 5.95 -19.15
CA LEU A 74 12.77 6.33 -20.57
C LEU A 74 13.21 7.79 -20.79
N THR A 75 13.06 8.65 -19.80
CA THR A 75 13.59 10.05 -19.86
C THR A 75 15.09 10.14 -19.54
N GLY A 76 15.76 9.02 -19.25
CA GLY A 76 17.16 8.97 -18.84
C GLY A 76 17.39 9.19 -17.34
N ILE A 77 16.34 9.38 -16.55
CA ILE A 77 16.44 9.47 -15.08
C ILE A 77 16.65 8.07 -14.51
N ASP A 78 17.58 7.93 -13.55
CA ASP A 78 17.76 6.68 -12.81
C ASP A 78 16.44 6.21 -12.19
N ILE A 79 16.13 4.92 -12.32
CA ILE A 79 14.83 4.37 -11.92
C ILE A 79 14.55 4.52 -10.41
N VAL A 80 15.59 4.51 -9.57
CA VAL A 80 15.46 4.72 -8.11
C VAL A 80 15.20 6.19 -7.82
N ALA A 81 15.89 7.11 -8.52
CA ALA A 81 15.62 8.54 -8.45
C ALA A 81 14.19 8.85 -8.95
N GLY A 82 13.75 8.16 -10.01
CA GLY A 82 12.37 8.24 -10.50
C GLY A 82 11.35 7.79 -9.47
N ALA A 83 11.58 6.68 -8.80
CA ALA A 83 10.72 6.19 -7.71
C ALA A 83 10.64 7.19 -6.55
N TRP A 84 11.76 7.80 -6.19
CA TRP A 84 11.83 8.86 -5.17
C TRP A 84 11.00 10.08 -5.59
N GLY A 85 11.17 10.56 -6.83
CA GLY A 85 10.41 11.70 -7.37
C GLY A 85 8.90 11.44 -7.41
N ILE A 86 8.49 10.24 -7.83
CA ILE A 86 7.09 9.81 -7.80
C ILE A 86 6.57 9.82 -6.35
N GLY A 87 7.31 9.23 -5.40
CA GLY A 87 6.96 9.22 -3.99
C GLY A 87 6.78 10.61 -3.40
N LEU A 88 7.69 11.54 -3.73
CA LEU A 88 7.63 12.95 -3.34
C LEU A 88 6.34 13.62 -3.81
N VAL A 89 6.03 13.51 -5.09
CA VAL A 89 4.82 14.11 -5.68
C VAL A 89 3.56 13.50 -5.08
N LEU A 90 3.51 12.17 -4.96
CA LEU A 90 2.34 11.48 -4.42
C LEU A 90 2.11 11.76 -2.94
N SER A 91 3.17 12.01 -2.16
CA SER A 91 3.03 12.37 -0.74
C SER A 91 2.24 13.67 -0.56
N GLY A 92 2.61 14.72 -1.29
CA GLY A 92 1.90 16.00 -1.27
C GLY A 92 0.50 15.92 -1.90
N LEU A 93 0.38 15.25 -3.05
CA LEU A 93 -0.89 15.11 -3.77
C LEU A 93 -1.94 14.36 -2.94
N ASN A 94 -1.58 13.24 -2.32
CA ASN A 94 -2.52 12.45 -1.53
C ASN A 94 -2.96 13.19 -0.25
N ALA A 95 -2.06 13.94 0.38
CA ALA A 95 -2.42 14.80 1.51
C ALA A 95 -3.41 15.91 1.08
N PHE A 96 -3.15 16.56 -0.06
CA PHE A 96 -4.06 17.56 -0.63
C PHE A 96 -5.43 16.98 -0.97
N LEU A 97 -5.47 15.85 -1.69
CA LEU A 97 -6.73 15.21 -2.09
C LEU A 97 -7.54 14.75 -0.87
N THR A 98 -6.88 14.20 0.15
CA THR A 98 -7.53 13.80 1.40
C THR A 98 -8.16 15.00 2.09
N TRP A 99 -7.40 16.11 2.25
CA TRP A 99 -7.93 17.36 2.79
C TRP A 99 -9.12 17.88 1.97
N HIS A 100 -8.96 17.99 0.66
CA HIS A 100 -9.99 18.56 -0.21
C HIS A 100 -11.30 17.76 -0.15
N ILE A 101 -11.23 16.44 -0.25
CA ILE A 101 -12.41 15.57 -0.18
C ILE A 101 -13.06 15.69 1.19
N LEU A 102 -12.30 15.62 2.27
CA LEU A 102 -12.82 15.75 3.63
C LEU A 102 -13.44 17.13 3.86
N ARG A 103 -12.81 18.20 3.37
CA ARG A 103 -13.31 19.57 3.52
C ARG A 103 -14.65 19.77 2.84
N VAL A 104 -14.77 19.27 1.61
CA VAL A 104 -16.02 19.36 0.83
C VAL A 104 -17.11 18.46 1.43
N ALA A 105 -16.77 17.22 1.79
CA ALA A 105 -17.76 16.26 2.26
C ALA A 105 -18.22 16.49 3.71
N SER A 106 -17.33 16.95 4.60
CA SER A 106 -17.68 17.27 5.98
C SER A 106 -18.30 18.66 6.17
N GLY A 107 -18.01 19.59 5.24
CA GLY A 107 -18.40 20.99 5.35
C GLY A 107 -17.71 21.76 6.51
N ARG A 108 -16.84 21.11 7.31
CA ARG A 108 -16.22 21.66 8.51
C ARG A 108 -14.70 21.51 8.50
N ALA A 109 -13.97 22.63 8.45
CA ALA A 109 -12.51 22.65 8.37
C ALA A 109 -11.83 21.89 9.53
N THR A 110 -12.33 21.99 10.77
CA THR A 110 -11.75 21.32 11.95
C THR A 110 -11.79 19.79 11.83
N TYR A 111 -12.91 19.22 11.38
CA TYR A 111 -13.01 17.76 11.14
C TYR A 111 -12.14 17.33 9.99
N ALA A 112 -12.16 18.09 8.89
CA ALA A 112 -11.30 17.81 7.75
C ALA A 112 -9.82 17.83 8.14
N ALA A 113 -9.39 18.81 8.94
CA ALA A 113 -8.02 18.90 9.46
C ALA A 113 -7.67 17.71 10.35
N MET A 114 -8.53 17.33 11.28
CA MET A 114 -8.33 16.19 12.17
C MET A 114 -8.21 14.87 11.38
N GLY A 115 -9.13 14.63 10.43
CA GLY A 115 -9.10 13.42 9.60
C GLY A 115 -7.87 13.37 8.69
N THR A 116 -7.49 14.50 8.07
CA THR A 116 -6.29 14.59 7.23
C THR A 116 -5.02 14.37 8.06
N ALA A 117 -4.92 14.96 9.24
CA ALA A 117 -3.80 14.76 10.16
C ALA A 117 -3.65 13.28 10.52
N LEU A 118 -4.75 12.59 10.89
CA LEU A 118 -4.76 11.16 11.20
C LEU A 118 -4.25 10.29 10.04
N VAL A 119 -4.52 10.67 8.79
CA VAL A 119 -4.01 9.95 7.61
C VAL A 119 -2.54 10.29 7.36
N VAL A 120 -2.17 11.57 7.36
CA VAL A 120 -0.82 12.03 6.97
C VAL A 120 0.24 11.58 7.98
N ILE A 121 -0.04 11.72 9.29
CA ILE A 121 0.93 11.37 10.33
C ILE A 121 0.84 9.93 10.80
N ALA A 122 -0.03 9.09 10.21
CA ALA A 122 -0.11 7.69 10.60
C ALA A 122 1.25 6.97 10.38
N PRO A 123 1.70 6.15 11.34
CA PRO A 123 2.99 5.44 11.22
C PRO A 123 3.06 4.56 9.98
N GLN A 124 1.92 4.04 9.52
CA GLN A 124 1.83 3.23 8.32
C GLN A 124 1.96 4.08 7.05
N THR A 125 1.39 5.29 7.03
CA THR A 125 1.60 6.26 5.94
C THR A 125 3.08 6.60 5.80
N VAL A 126 3.71 6.99 6.90
CA VAL A 126 5.15 7.32 6.93
C VAL A 126 5.99 6.14 6.42
N ALA A 127 5.69 4.92 6.89
CA ALA A 127 6.40 3.72 6.45
C ALA A 127 6.28 3.47 4.95
N LEU A 128 5.06 3.54 4.41
CA LEU A 128 4.81 3.16 3.01
C LEU A 128 5.28 4.21 2.01
N TYR A 129 5.22 5.49 2.37
CA TYR A 129 5.73 6.55 1.50
C TYR A 129 7.25 6.60 1.48
N GLY A 130 7.93 6.17 2.54
CA GLY A 130 9.39 6.00 2.55
C GLY A 130 9.90 4.85 1.69
N LEU A 131 9.02 4.12 1.00
CA LEU A 131 9.32 2.93 0.19
C LEU A 131 8.90 3.12 -1.27
N ALA A 132 9.65 2.53 -2.20
CA ALA A 132 9.28 2.44 -3.61
C ALA A 132 8.19 1.38 -3.83
N MET A 133 6.93 1.71 -3.50
CA MET A 133 5.83 0.77 -3.40
C MET A 133 4.57 1.24 -4.10
N SER A 134 3.68 0.31 -4.44
CA SER A 134 2.42 0.59 -5.17
C SER A 134 1.29 1.15 -4.30
N GLU A 135 1.44 1.22 -2.99
CA GLU A 135 0.42 1.74 -2.08
C GLU A 135 0.16 3.24 -2.24
N PRO A 136 1.17 4.14 -2.35
CA PRO A 136 0.93 5.56 -2.60
C PRO A 136 0.15 5.82 -3.89
N PRO A 137 0.51 5.29 -5.08
CA PRO A 137 -0.30 5.47 -6.29
C PRO A 137 -1.67 4.80 -6.20
N PHE A 138 -1.83 3.70 -5.45
CA PHE A 138 -3.14 3.10 -5.22
C PHE A 138 -4.06 4.02 -4.42
N LEU A 139 -3.56 4.66 -3.36
CA LEU A 139 -4.32 5.66 -2.62
C LEU A 139 -4.69 6.85 -3.52
N THR A 140 -3.78 7.30 -4.39
CA THR A 140 -4.07 8.35 -5.39
C THR A 140 -5.25 7.95 -6.28
N ALA A 141 -5.23 6.72 -6.81
CA ALA A 141 -6.32 6.21 -7.65
C ALA A 141 -7.66 6.15 -6.91
N ILE A 142 -7.66 5.72 -5.64
CA ILE A 142 -8.85 5.73 -4.77
C ILE A 142 -9.34 7.17 -4.59
N LEU A 143 -8.48 8.11 -4.20
CA LEU A 143 -8.86 9.49 -3.94
C LEU A 143 -9.36 10.20 -5.21
N ALA A 144 -8.73 9.97 -6.36
CA ALA A 144 -9.20 10.50 -7.64
C ALA A 144 -10.59 9.93 -8.02
N THR A 145 -10.81 8.63 -7.79
CA THR A 145 -12.12 7.98 -7.99
C THR A 145 -13.18 8.57 -7.06
N LEU A 146 -12.84 8.79 -5.79
CA LEU A 146 -13.73 9.44 -4.81
C LEU A 146 -14.05 10.89 -5.21
N LEU A 147 -13.09 11.64 -5.74
CA LEU A 147 -13.31 12.99 -6.23
C LEU A 147 -14.28 13.01 -7.41
N ALA A 148 -14.12 12.09 -8.37
CA ALA A 148 -15.06 11.94 -9.48
C ALA A 148 -16.46 11.55 -8.97
N PHE A 149 -16.53 10.64 -7.99
CA PHE A 149 -17.80 10.25 -7.38
C PHE A 149 -18.45 11.40 -6.60
N LEU A 150 -17.67 12.22 -5.90
CA LEU A 150 -18.14 13.44 -5.23
C LEU A 150 -18.75 14.42 -6.24
N ARG A 151 -18.12 14.60 -7.41
CA ARG A 151 -18.66 15.41 -8.51
C ARG A 151 -19.98 14.87 -9.03
N TYR A 152 -20.12 13.54 -9.18
CA TYR A 152 -21.40 12.92 -9.52
C TYR A 152 -22.47 13.22 -8.47
N VAL A 153 -22.16 13.07 -7.18
CA VAL A 153 -23.11 13.34 -6.10
C VAL A 153 -23.59 14.79 -6.13
N GLN A 154 -22.69 15.76 -6.37
CA GLN A 154 -22.97 17.20 -6.39
C GLN A 154 -23.73 17.66 -7.65
N SER A 155 -23.36 17.15 -8.83
CA SER A 155 -23.90 17.64 -10.10
C SER A 155 -25.04 16.79 -10.66
N GLY A 156 -25.16 15.53 -10.24
CA GLY A 156 -26.06 14.54 -10.85
C GLY A 156 -25.67 14.12 -12.27
N ASP A 157 -24.54 14.65 -12.80
CA ASP A 157 -24.09 14.33 -14.16
C ASP A 157 -23.45 12.94 -14.20
N ARG A 158 -24.07 12.05 -14.96
CA ARG A 158 -23.68 10.64 -15.12
C ARG A 158 -22.34 10.42 -15.83
N ARG A 159 -21.80 11.43 -16.50
CA ARG A 159 -20.46 11.35 -17.12
C ARG A 159 -19.39 11.08 -16.05
N TRP A 160 -19.59 11.59 -14.84
CA TRP A 160 -18.71 11.31 -13.71
C TRP A 160 -18.70 9.84 -13.29
N LEU A 161 -19.79 9.09 -13.51
CA LEU A 161 -19.79 7.63 -13.24
C LEU A 161 -18.87 6.87 -14.20
N ILE A 162 -18.72 7.34 -15.45
CA ILE A 162 -17.73 6.76 -16.38
C ILE A 162 -16.31 7.04 -15.85
N ALA A 163 -16.04 8.28 -15.38
CA ALA A 163 -14.75 8.61 -14.76
C ALA A 163 -14.48 7.76 -13.49
N VAL A 164 -15.51 7.50 -12.68
CA VAL A 164 -15.42 6.56 -11.54
C VAL A 164 -15.06 5.16 -12.02
N GLY A 165 -15.72 4.65 -13.07
CA GLY A 165 -15.41 3.34 -13.64
C GLY A 165 -13.98 3.24 -14.18
N VAL A 166 -13.51 4.27 -14.88
CA VAL A 166 -12.10 4.38 -15.32
C VAL A 166 -11.15 4.38 -14.11
N GLY A 167 -11.46 5.18 -13.07
CA GLY A 167 -10.67 5.24 -11.85
C GLY A 167 -10.57 3.89 -11.13
N ILE A 168 -11.68 3.13 -11.05
CA ILE A 168 -11.70 1.76 -10.51
C ILE A 168 -10.82 0.82 -11.36
N GLY A 169 -10.93 0.90 -12.70
CA GLY A 169 -10.10 0.11 -13.62
C GLY A 169 -8.61 0.40 -13.40
N VAL A 170 -8.22 1.67 -13.34
CA VAL A 170 -6.83 2.09 -13.05
C VAL A 170 -6.41 1.60 -11.67
N ALA A 171 -7.23 1.78 -10.62
CA ALA A 171 -6.93 1.28 -9.28
C ALA A 171 -6.69 -0.23 -9.29
N SER A 172 -7.47 -0.99 -10.08
CA SER A 172 -7.30 -2.45 -10.23
C SER A 172 -5.98 -2.83 -10.92
N LEU A 173 -5.47 -1.99 -11.80
CA LEU A 173 -4.16 -2.17 -12.45
C LEU A 173 -2.99 -1.62 -11.63
N VAL A 174 -3.24 -0.77 -10.63
CA VAL A 174 -2.23 -0.40 -9.61
C VAL A 174 -2.08 -1.51 -8.58
N ARG A 175 -3.21 -2.08 -8.13
CA ARG A 175 -3.26 -3.23 -7.21
C ARG A 175 -4.50 -4.07 -7.49
N PHE A 176 -4.34 -5.37 -7.55
CA PHE A 176 -5.45 -6.30 -7.82
C PHE A 176 -6.58 -6.30 -6.76
N THR A 177 -6.43 -5.53 -5.68
CA THR A 177 -7.49 -5.26 -4.71
C THR A 177 -8.46 -4.14 -5.14
N GLY A 178 -8.17 -3.45 -6.24
CA GLY A 178 -9.01 -2.35 -6.79
C GLY A 178 -10.49 -2.70 -7.03
N PRO A 179 -10.86 -3.92 -7.46
CA PRO A 179 -12.26 -4.30 -7.64
C PRO A 179 -13.12 -4.15 -6.37
N ALA A 180 -12.53 -4.21 -5.19
CA ALA A 180 -13.24 -3.97 -3.92
C ALA A 180 -13.83 -2.54 -3.85
N LEU A 181 -13.13 -1.55 -4.44
CA LEU A 181 -13.64 -0.18 -4.55
C LEU A 181 -14.88 -0.13 -5.48
N GLY A 182 -14.83 -0.85 -6.61
CA GLY A 182 -15.96 -1.00 -7.52
C GLY A 182 -17.19 -1.62 -6.85
N ALA A 183 -16.99 -2.67 -6.06
CA ALA A 183 -18.05 -3.31 -5.29
C ALA A 183 -18.67 -2.34 -4.28
N ALA A 184 -17.87 -1.57 -3.56
CA ALA A 184 -18.37 -0.58 -2.60
C ALA A 184 -19.23 0.52 -3.26
N MET A 185 -18.75 1.04 -4.40
CA MET A 185 -19.51 2.04 -5.18
C MET A 185 -20.79 1.47 -5.76
N ALA A 186 -20.74 0.23 -6.29
CA ALA A 186 -21.93 -0.46 -6.81
C ALA A 186 -22.98 -0.69 -5.71
N LEU A 187 -22.57 -1.15 -4.53
CA LEU A 187 -23.49 -1.31 -3.38
C LEU A 187 -24.18 0.00 -3.02
N PHE A 188 -23.46 1.13 -3.01
CA PHE A 188 -24.08 2.43 -2.79
C PHE A 188 -25.09 2.77 -3.88
N LEU A 189 -24.74 2.61 -5.15
CA LEU A 189 -25.65 2.94 -6.27
C LEU A 189 -26.91 2.07 -6.27
N ILE A 190 -26.84 0.82 -5.81
CA ILE A 190 -27.99 -0.07 -5.67
C ILE A 190 -28.98 0.45 -4.61
N ILE A 191 -28.49 1.01 -3.51
CA ILE A 191 -29.33 1.49 -2.42
C ILE A 191 -29.68 2.99 -2.54
N ASP A 192 -29.15 3.71 -3.54
CA ASP A 192 -29.35 5.15 -3.70
C ASP A 192 -30.83 5.47 -3.92
N PRO A 193 -31.52 6.14 -2.96
CA PRO A 193 -32.94 6.38 -3.03
C PRO A 193 -33.34 7.48 -4.05
N ARG A 194 -32.37 8.22 -4.57
CA ARG A 194 -32.62 9.31 -5.56
C ARG A 194 -33.10 8.80 -6.90
N HIS A 195 -32.95 7.50 -7.17
CA HIS A 195 -33.15 6.89 -8.46
C HIS A 195 -34.03 5.63 -8.38
N ASP A 196 -34.81 5.38 -9.44
CA ASP A 196 -35.53 4.13 -9.60
C ASP A 196 -34.60 2.93 -9.87
N ALA A 197 -35.12 1.73 -9.76
CA ALA A 197 -34.33 0.49 -9.90
C ALA A 197 -33.65 0.39 -11.28
N LYS A 198 -34.31 0.80 -12.35
CA LYS A 198 -33.80 0.77 -13.72
C LYS A 198 -32.57 1.69 -13.88
N ARG A 199 -32.67 2.88 -13.28
CA ARG A 199 -31.59 3.87 -13.28
C ARG A 199 -30.41 3.39 -12.42
N ARG A 200 -30.67 2.80 -11.25
CA ARG A 200 -29.62 2.24 -10.39
C ARG A 200 -28.79 1.18 -11.11
N VAL A 201 -29.46 0.23 -11.79
CA VAL A 201 -28.78 -0.79 -12.60
C VAL A 201 -27.94 -0.16 -13.72
N ALA A 202 -28.50 0.84 -14.42
CA ALA A 202 -27.77 1.55 -15.46
C ALA A 202 -26.55 2.33 -14.91
N ASP A 203 -26.64 2.89 -13.71
CA ASP A 203 -25.55 3.63 -13.07
C ASP A 203 -24.46 2.67 -12.56
N VAL A 204 -24.84 1.48 -12.04
CA VAL A 204 -23.88 0.40 -11.75
C VAL A 204 -23.16 -0.07 -13.01
N ALA A 205 -23.88 -0.27 -14.12
CA ALA A 205 -23.25 -0.65 -15.39
C ALA A 205 -22.25 0.42 -15.87
N ARG A 206 -22.53 1.73 -15.68
CA ARG A 206 -21.61 2.82 -16.05
C ARG A 206 -20.28 2.79 -15.30
N ILE A 207 -20.25 2.27 -14.09
CA ILE A 207 -18.98 2.12 -13.34
C ILE A 207 -18.30 0.78 -13.64
N LEU A 208 -19.06 -0.31 -13.75
CA LEU A 208 -18.47 -1.65 -13.90
C LEU A 208 -17.97 -1.93 -15.32
N ILE A 209 -18.66 -1.44 -16.36
CA ILE A 209 -18.25 -1.69 -17.75
C ILE A 209 -16.88 -1.06 -18.06
N PRO A 210 -16.62 0.24 -17.83
CA PRO A 210 -15.30 0.82 -18.09
C PRO A 210 -14.21 0.16 -17.24
N SER A 211 -14.51 -0.16 -15.97
CA SER A 211 -13.58 -0.87 -15.09
C SER A 211 -13.21 -2.25 -15.63
N ALA A 212 -14.22 -3.02 -16.06
CA ALA A 212 -14.03 -4.35 -16.63
C ALA A 212 -13.25 -4.28 -17.95
N VAL A 213 -13.57 -3.34 -18.84
CA VAL A 213 -12.86 -3.16 -20.13
C VAL A 213 -11.38 -2.88 -19.89
N ILE A 214 -11.04 -1.99 -18.95
CA ILE A 214 -9.65 -1.66 -18.63
C ILE A 214 -8.93 -2.88 -18.04
N PHE A 215 -9.52 -3.54 -17.04
CA PHE A 215 -8.88 -4.67 -16.37
C PHE A 215 -8.76 -5.90 -17.25
N LEU A 216 -9.86 -6.30 -17.92
CA LEU A 216 -9.87 -7.48 -18.80
C LEU A 216 -9.08 -7.25 -20.09
N GLY A 217 -9.08 -6.03 -20.63
CA GLY A 217 -8.26 -5.64 -21.76
C GLY A 217 -6.77 -5.81 -21.46
N TRP A 218 -6.33 -5.31 -20.28
CA TRP A 218 -4.96 -5.57 -19.84
C TRP A 218 -4.69 -7.06 -19.60
N ALA A 219 -5.61 -7.78 -18.96
CA ALA A 219 -5.44 -9.22 -18.69
C ALA A 219 -5.30 -10.04 -19.97
N ALA A 220 -6.04 -9.67 -21.02
CA ALA A 220 -5.92 -10.30 -22.35
C ALA A 220 -4.54 -10.03 -22.98
N ILE A 221 -4.07 -8.77 -22.96
CA ILE A 221 -2.74 -8.41 -23.45
C ILE A 221 -1.64 -9.15 -22.65
N ALA A 222 -1.76 -9.18 -21.33
CA ALA A 222 -0.81 -9.88 -20.47
C ALA A 222 -0.77 -11.38 -20.75
N ALA A 223 -1.92 -12.01 -21.00
CA ALA A 223 -2.01 -13.41 -21.37
C ALA A 223 -1.32 -13.71 -22.70
N GLU A 224 -1.50 -12.85 -23.71
CA GLU A 224 -0.87 -12.99 -25.03
C GLU A 224 0.66 -12.85 -24.94
N VAL A 225 1.14 -11.84 -24.18
CA VAL A 225 2.58 -11.53 -24.11
C VAL A 225 3.34 -12.46 -23.16
N SER A 226 2.74 -12.86 -22.02
CA SER A 226 3.43 -13.62 -20.96
C SER A 226 2.86 -15.02 -20.70
N GLY A 227 1.81 -15.40 -21.41
CA GLY A 227 1.09 -16.66 -21.16
C GLY A 227 0.26 -16.68 -19.88
N ARG A 228 0.14 -15.53 -19.17
CA ARG A 228 -0.56 -15.43 -17.87
C ARG A 228 -1.29 -14.10 -17.73
N SER A 229 -2.63 -14.16 -17.59
CA SER A 229 -3.48 -12.96 -17.52
C SER A 229 -3.26 -12.07 -16.27
N THR A 230 -2.96 -12.68 -15.14
CA THR A 230 -2.72 -11.95 -13.87
C THR A 230 -1.38 -12.34 -13.22
N GLY A 231 -0.61 -13.21 -13.89
CA GLY A 231 0.63 -13.77 -13.33
C GLY A 231 0.43 -14.72 -12.15
N ARG A 232 -0.80 -14.98 -11.71
CA ARG A 232 -1.12 -15.80 -10.53
C ARG A 232 -1.99 -16.98 -10.91
N PRO A 233 -1.69 -18.20 -10.44
CA PRO A 233 -2.62 -19.32 -10.58
C PRO A 233 -3.88 -19.04 -9.76
N LEU A 234 -5.05 -19.26 -10.36
CA LEU A 234 -6.35 -19.15 -9.67
C LEU A 234 -6.80 -20.56 -9.25
N GLU A 235 -6.13 -21.10 -8.25
CA GLU A 235 -6.48 -22.39 -7.66
C GLU A 235 -7.02 -22.18 -6.24
N TRP A 236 -8.08 -22.96 -5.89
CA TRP A 236 -8.56 -22.97 -4.52
C TRP A 236 -7.59 -23.75 -3.64
N LEU A 237 -6.88 -23.07 -2.75
CA LEU A 237 -5.81 -23.63 -1.91
C LEU A 237 -6.27 -23.89 -0.47
N GLY A 238 -7.43 -23.37 -0.08
CA GLY A 238 -7.98 -23.51 1.25
C GLY A 238 -8.26 -22.18 1.94
N ASN A 239 -8.60 -22.23 3.22
CA ASN A 239 -8.95 -21.06 4.02
C ASN A 239 -7.78 -20.63 4.90
N MET A 240 -7.84 -19.39 5.38
CA MET A 240 -6.92 -18.87 6.40
C MET A 240 -6.93 -19.75 7.66
N THR A 241 -5.75 -20.01 8.19
CA THR A 241 -5.57 -20.66 9.49
C THR A 241 -6.02 -19.72 10.63
N ALA A 242 -6.31 -20.27 11.81
CA ALA A 242 -6.63 -19.45 12.99
C ALA A 242 -5.51 -18.44 13.32
N ARG A 243 -4.24 -18.80 13.06
CA ARG A 243 -3.09 -17.91 13.24
C ARG A 243 -3.16 -16.71 12.32
N GLU A 244 -3.46 -16.89 11.04
CA GLU A 244 -3.56 -15.83 10.04
C GLU A 244 -4.74 -14.89 10.31
N TRP A 245 -5.87 -15.42 10.78
CA TRP A 245 -6.99 -14.62 11.27
C TRP A 245 -6.57 -13.71 12.41
N TRP A 246 -5.83 -14.24 13.40
CA TRP A 246 -5.36 -13.45 14.52
C TRP A 246 -4.31 -12.41 14.11
N LEU A 247 -3.42 -12.72 13.18
CA LEU A 247 -2.46 -11.76 12.62
C LEU A 247 -3.19 -10.62 11.90
N SER A 248 -4.17 -10.95 11.08
CA SER A 248 -5.00 -9.97 10.36
C SER A 248 -5.77 -9.05 11.31
N PHE A 249 -6.38 -9.62 12.34
CA PHE A 249 -7.09 -8.84 13.35
C PHE A 249 -6.15 -7.91 14.14
N ASN A 250 -4.98 -8.39 14.51
CA ASN A 250 -3.98 -7.56 15.21
C ASN A 250 -3.47 -6.42 14.33
N ALA A 251 -3.33 -6.63 13.02
CA ALA A 251 -2.94 -5.57 12.08
C ALA A 251 -3.97 -4.42 12.05
N LEU A 252 -5.26 -4.74 12.13
CA LEU A 252 -6.32 -3.72 12.25
C LEU A 252 -6.30 -3.05 13.62
N ALA A 253 -6.12 -3.81 14.69
CA ALA A 253 -6.10 -3.27 16.05
C ALA A 253 -4.92 -2.30 16.27
N ALA A 254 -3.81 -2.50 15.58
CA ALA A 254 -2.62 -1.62 15.61
C ALA A 254 -2.87 -0.21 15.06
N TRP A 255 -4.01 0.04 14.39
CA TRP A 255 -4.37 1.39 13.94
C TRP A 255 -4.60 2.35 15.09
N ILE A 256 -5.20 1.86 16.17
CA ILE A 256 -5.66 2.69 17.30
C ILE A 256 -4.57 2.76 18.35
N VAL A 257 -3.92 1.65 18.67
CA VAL A 257 -3.03 1.51 19.81
C VAL A 257 -1.72 0.84 19.44
N SER A 258 -0.63 1.23 20.11
CA SER A 258 0.71 0.64 19.93
C SER A 258 0.72 -0.87 20.20
N ASP A 259 1.63 -1.57 19.52
CA ASP A 259 1.88 -3.01 19.70
C ASP A 259 2.45 -3.36 21.09
N GLU A 260 2.91 -2.37 21.83
CA GLU A 260 3.41 -2.51 23.20
C GLU A 260 2.31 -2.83 24.24
N LEU A 261 1.05 -2.49 23.92
CA LEU A 261 -0.06 -2.85 24.79
C LEU A 261 -0.44 -4.34 24.68
N PRO A 262 -0.92 -4.97 25.78
CA PRO A 262 -1.38 -6.35 25.74
C PRO A 262 -2.39 -6.59 24.61
N ALA A 263 -2.20 -7.66 23.83
CA ALA A 263 -3.00 -7.94 22.63
C ALA A 263 -4.51 -7.98 22.90
N VAL A 264 -4.93 -8.48 24.07
CA VAL A 264 -6.35 -8.53 24.47
C VAL A 264 -6.92 -7.12 24.62
N MET A 265 -6.21 -6.24 25.31
CA MET A 265 -6.64 -4.86 25.52
C MET A 265 -6.74 -4.10 24.19
N ARG A 266 -5.75 -4.26 23.33
CA ARG A 266 -5.74 -3.70 21.96
C ARG A 266 -6.99 -4.11 21.17
N ARG A 267 -7.31 -5.39 21.20
CA ARG A 267 -8.48 -5.95 20.49
C ARG A 267 -9.81 -5.39 21.04
N ILE A 268 -9.95 -5.32 22.36
CA ILE A 268 -11.14 -4.75 23.00
C ILE A 268 -11.32 -3.28 22.60
N LEU A 269 -10.28 -2.47 22.72
CA LEU A 269 -10.31 -1.05 22.34
C LEU A 269 -10.64 -0.87 20.86
N PHE A 270 -10.06 -1.71 19.99
CA PHE A 270 -10.37 -1.68 18.57
C PHE A 270 -11.85 -2.03 18.29
N LEU A 271 -12.38 -3.09 18.90
CA LEU A 271 -13.78 -3.49 18.72
C LEU A 271 -14.74 -2.41 19.23
N MET A 272 -14.45 -1.79 20.38
CA MET A 272 -15.25 -0.67 20.91
C MET A 272 -15.24 0.52 19.95
N ALA A 273 -14.07 0.92 19.46
CA ALA A 273 -13.93 2.02 18.51
C ALA A 273 -14.63 1.74 17.18
N MET A 274 -14.49 0.53 16.65
CA MET A 274 -15.15 0.11 15.41
C MET A 274 -16.67 0.07 15.57
N SER A 275 -17.19 -0.46 16.71
CA SER A 275 -18.62 -0.48 16.98
C SER A 275 -19.20 0.93 17.11
N ALA A 276 -18.53 1.82 17.82
CA ALA A 276 -18.93 3.22 17.93
C ALA A 276 -18.90 3.93 16.56
N SER A 277 -17.84 3.72 15.78
CA SER A 277 -17.69 4.28 14.44
C SER A 277 -18.79 3.78 13.50
N LEU A 278 -19.05 2.48 13.51
CA LEU A 278 -20.10 1.87 12.69
C LEU A 278 -21.49 2.41 13.08
N PHE A 279 -21.77 2.55 14.38
CA PHE A 279 -23.03 3.12 14.85
C PHE A 279 -23.21 4.56 14.31
N ILE A 280 -22.18 5.41 14.42
CA ILE A 280 -22.23 6.79 13.90
C ILE A 280 -22.41 6.80 12.37
N LEU A 281 -21.68 5.93 11.64
CA LEU A 281 -21.81 5.79 10.19
C LEU A 281 -23.22 5.36 9.77
N VAL A 282 -23.82 4.39 10.45
CA VAL A 282 -25.19 3.93 10.17
C VAL A 282 -26.22 5.04 10.46
N ARG A 283 -26.08 5.75 11.56
CA ARG A 283 -26.94 6.89 11.90
C ARG A 283 -26.84 8.01 10.89
N HIS A 284 -25.60 8.38 10.50
CA HIS A 284 -25.36 9.35 9.43
C HIS A 284 -25.92 8.87 8.10
N GLY A 285 -25.65 7.63 7.70
CA GLY A 285 -26.11 7.05 6.43
C GLY A 285 -27.62 7.06 6.31
N ARG A 286 -28.35 6.63 7.35
CA ARG A 286 -29.82 6.69 7.36
C ARG A 286 -30.34 8.12 7.23
N SER A 287 -29.74 9.08 7.94
CA SER A 287 -30.13 10.49 7.88
C SER A 287 -29.90 11.10 6.49
N VAL A 288 -28.71 10.90 5.91
CA VAL A 288 -28.34 11.50 4.63
C VAL A 288 -29.11 10.85 3.46
N LEU A 289 -29.36 9.53 3.51
CA LEU A 289 -30.19 8.84 2.52
C LEU A 289 -31.65 9.33 2.58
N GLY A 290 -32.19 9.55 3.79
CA GLY A 290 -33.53 10.13 3.94
C GLY A 290 -33.64 11.54 3.35
N ARG A 291 -32.63 12.39 3.54
CA ARG A 291 -32.59 13.73 2.90
C ARG A 291 -32.43 13.63 1.38
N ALA A 292 -31.60 12.72 0.92
CA ALA A 292 -31.39 12.49 -0.50
C ALA A 292 -32.65 12.00 -1.22
N ALA A 293 -33.48 11.16 -0.57
CA ALA A 293 -34.79 10.74 -1.08
C ALA A 293 -35.75 11.91 -1.29
N ASN A 294 -35.61 12.98 -0.49
CA ASN A 294 -36.38 14.20 -0.58
C ASN A 294 -35.76 15.28 -1.51
N GLY A 295 -34.81 14.89 -2.37
CA GLY A 295 -34.17 15.77 -3.35
C GLY A 295 -32.95 16.56 -2.85
N ASN A 296 -32.55 16.42 -1.58
CA ASN A 296 -31.39 17.12 -0.99
C ASN A 296 -30.14 16.24 -1.02
N ALA A 297 -29.46 16.22 -2.17
CA ALA A 297 -28.20 15.50 -2.31
C ALA A 297 -27.05 16.29 -1.64
N GLU A 298 -26.36 15.67 -0.71
CA GLU A 298 -25.23 16.26 0.03
C GLU A 298 -23.92 15.55 -0.28
N ALA A 299 -22.83 16.30 -0.30
CA ALA A 299 -21.47 15.76 -0.48
C ALA A 299 -21.13 14.67 0.57
N SER A 300 -21.74 14.74 1.75
CA SER A 300 -21.53 13.77 2.84
C SER A 300 -22.03 12.34 2.52
N LEU A 301 -22.82 12.16 1.44
CA LEU A 301 -23.20 10.83 0.92
C LEU A 301 -22.01 9.93 0.63
N ILE A 302 -20.84 10.48 0.30
CA ILE A 302 -19.63 9.69 0.02
C ILE A 302 -19.13 8.88 1.23
N ALA A 303 -19.55 9.21 2.45
CA ALA A 303 -19.22 8.42 3.64
C ALA A 303 -19.75 6.98 3.55
N ILE A 304 -20.87 6.77 2.80
CA ILE A 304 -21.49 5.45 2.67
C ILE A 304 -20.62 4.49 1.85
N PRO A 305 -20.24 4.81 0.58
CA PRO A 305 -19.35 3.93 -0.18
C PRO A 305 -17.97 3.79 0.46
N LEU A 306 -17.47 4.80 1.20
CA LEU A 306 -16.24 4.66 1.99
C LEU A 306 -16.41 3.63 3.12
N GLY A 307 -17.55 3.63 3.81
CA GLY A 307 -17.89 2.61 4.81
C GLY A 307 -18.04 1.21 4.18
N PHE A 308 -18.69 1.10 3.02
CA PHE A 308 -18.80 -0.17 2.29
C PHE A 308 -17.44 -0.69 1.83
N PHE A 309 -16.51 0.20 1.46
CA PHE A 309 -15.18 -0.22 1.02
C PHE A 309 -14.41 -0.99 2.09
N PHE A 310 -14.60 -0.68 3.37
CA PHE A 310 -14.03 -1.47 4.45
C PHE A 310 -14.46 -2.95 4.35
N PHE A 311 -15.75 -3.22 4.21
CA PHE A 311 -16.27 -4.58 4.18
C PHE A 311 -15.96 -5.29 2.85
N THR A 312 -16.11 -4.60 1.72
CA THR A 312 -15.81 -5.19 0.41
C THR A 312 -14.33 -5.49 0.24
N TYR A 313 -13.45 -4.67 0.80
CA TYR A 313 -12.02 -4.91 0.80
C TYR A 313 -11.64 -6.09 1.71
N LEU A 314 -12.19 -6.17 2.91
CA LEU A 314 -11.99 -7.34 3.78
C LEU A 314 -12.52 -8.62 3.12
N GLY A 315 -13.71 -8.58 2.53
CA GLY A 315 -14.27 -9.71 1.78
C GLY A 315 -13.36 -10.12 0.63
N PHE A 316 -12.83 -9.17 -0.13
CA PHE A 316 -11.85 -9.43 -1.18
C PHE A 316 -10.56 -10.08 -0.62
N MET A 317 -10.03 -9.59 0.50
CA MET A 317 -8.84 -10.17 1.13
C MET A 317 -9.09 -11.60 1.58
N VAL A 318 -10.25 -11.90 2.18
CA VAL A 318 -10.64 -13.27 2.56
C VAL A 318 -10.69 -14.18 1.33
N LEU A 319 -11.28 -13.74 0.22
CA LEU A 319 -11.29 -14.50 -1.04
C LEU A 319 -9.88 -14.69 -1.59
N ALA A 320 -9.03 -13.66 -1.52
CA ALA A 320 -7.65 -13.74 -1.99
C ALA A 320 -6.83 -14.76 -1.18
N THR A 321 -7.06 -14.88 0.13
CA THR A 321 -6.39 -15.90 0.97
C THR A 321 -6.81 -17.34 0.63
N ALA A 322 -7.96 -17.52 0.01
CA ALA A 322 -8.40 -18.85 -0.45
C ALA A 322 -7.64 -19.33 -1.70
N ILE A 323 -7.04 -18.42 -2.45
CA ILE A 323 -6.28 -18.70 -3.68
C ILE A 323 -4.78 -18.41 -3.55
N GLU A 324 -4.32 -17.89 -2.42
CA GLU A 324 -2.91 -17.61 -2.15
C GLU A 324 -2.57 -17.97 -0.71
N THR A 325 -1.73 -19.01 -0.50
CA THR A 325 -1.26 -19.40 0.83
C THR A 325 -0.31 -18.32 1.38
N ASN A 326 -0.18 -18.28 2.70
CA ASN A 326 0.66 -17.30 3.42
C ASN A 326 0.23 -15.84 3.24
N LEU A 327 -0.91 -15.57 2.59
CA LEU A 327 -1.47 -14.23 2.51
C LEU A 327 -2.33 -13.97 3.75
N HIS A 328 -2.02 -12.91 4.47
CA HIS A 328 -2.85 -12.39 5.56
C HIS A 328 -2.88 -10.86 5.50
N LEU A 329 -3.90 -10.27 6.09
CA LEU A 329 -4.01 -8.82 6.18
C LEU A 329 -2.95 -8.31 7.17
N ASN A 330 -1.96 -7.63 6.66
CA ASN A 330 -0.93 -6.94 7.44
C ASN A 330 -1.13 -5.42 7.37
N GLY A 331 -0.32 -4.65 8.08
CA GLY A 331 -0.42 -3.19 8.10
C GLY A 331 -0.35 -2.54 6.71
N ARG A 332 0.40 -3.15 5.78
CA ARG A 332 0.52 -2.69 4.39
C ARG A 332 -0.79 -2.91 3.61
N TYR A 333 -1.34 -4.11 3.65
CA TYR A 333 -2.63 -4.41 2.99
C TYR A 333 -3.81 -3.68 3.64
N ALA A 334 -3.76 -3.45 4.95
CA ALA A 334 -4.79 -2.72 5.68
C ALA A 334 -4.77 -1.19 5.45
N TYR A 335 -3.68 -0.65 4.90
CA TYR A 335 -3.50 0.80 4.74
C TYR A 335 -4.62 1.51 3.96
N PRO A 336 -5.07 1.04 2.78
CA PRO A 336 -6.14 1.72 2.04
C PRO A 336 -7.45 1.81 2.83
N ILE A 337 -7.83 0.74 3.53
CA ILE A 337 -9.05 0.75 4.34
C ILE A 337 -8.90 1.56 5.63
N TYR A 338 -7.68 1.70 6.17
CA TYR A 338 -7.42 2.65 7.24
C TYR A 338 -7.74 4.08 6.78
N CYS A 339 -7.14 4.54 5.68
CA CYS A 339 -7.34 5.90 5.17
C CYS A 339 -8.82 6.18 4.88
N THR A 340 -9.49 5.28 4.18
CA THR A 340 -10.89 5.45 3.81
C THR A 340 -11.84 5.35 5.00
N SER A 341 -11.54 4.54 6.01
CA SER A 341 -12.33 4.46 7.25
C SER A 341 -12.21 5.75 8.08
N ILE A 342 -11.00 6.30 8.22
CA ILE A 342 -10.82 7.61 8.87
C ILE A 342 -11.64 8.67 8.13
N MET A 343 -11.61 8.69 6.80
CA MET A 343 -12.39 9.65 6.01
C MET A 343 -13.89 9.47 6.23
N ALA A 344 -14.41 8.23 6.17
CA ALA A 344 -15.82 7.93 6.38
C ALA A 344 -16.31 8.39 7.76
N VAL A 345 -15.58 8.00 8.80
CA VAL A 345 -15.93 8.35 10.19
C VAL A 345 -15.86 9.87 10.41
N THR A 346 -14.84 10.52 9.88
CA THR A 346 -14.67 11.99 9.97
C THR A 346 -15.86 12.73 9.35
N ILE A 347 -16.29 12.32 8.16
CA ILE A 347 -17.46 12.91 7.48
C ILE A 347 -18.72 12.68 8.30
N ALA A 348 -18.95 11.46 8.78
CA ALA A 348 -20.13 11.11 9.55
C ALA A 348 -20.19 11.88 10.88
N MET A 349 -19.06 11.99 11.59
CA MET A 349 -18.95 12.75 12.85
C MET A 349 -19.23 14.24 12.66
N ALA A 350 -18.79 14.81 11.53
CA ALA A 350 -19.03 16.23 11.24
C ALA A 350 -20.52 16.55 11.01
N GLN A 351 -21.31 15.57 10.59
CA GLN A 351 -22.69 15.73 10.12
C GLN A 351 -23.75 15.09 11.03
N VAL A 352 -23.36 14.22 11.96
CA VAL A 352 -24.32 13.54 12.83
C VAL A 352 -24.98 14.51 13.80
N ASN A 353 -26.29 14.35 14.03
CA ASN A 353 -27.03 15.16 15.01
C ASN A 353 -26.69 14.71 16.44
N ILE A 354 -26.07 15.60 17.22
CA ILE A 354 -25.63 15.38 18.60
C ILE A 354 -26.69 15.76 19.66
N ALA A 355 -27.94 15.98 19.26
CA ALA A 355 -29.02 16.25 20.22
C ALA A 355 -29.30 15.03 21.13
N ASP A 356 -29.21 13.82 20.56
CA ASP A 356 -29.33 12.56 21.29
C ASP A 356 -28.13 12.40 22.28
N PRO A 357 -28.39 12.18 23.58
CA PRO A 357 -27.34 12.02 24.60
C PRO A 357 -26.35 10.90 24.30
N VAL A 358 -26.81 9.75 23.77
CA VAL A 358 -25.97 8.60 23.45
C VAL A 358 -25.03 8.95 22.29
N ILE A 359 -25.59 9.57 21.23
CA ILE A 359 -24.78 10.01 20.09
C ILE A 359 -23.75 11.06 20.52
N ARG A 360 -24.14 12.00 21.36
CA ARG A 360 -23.26 13.02 21.90
C ARG A 360 -22.11 12.42 22.70
N TRP A 361 -22.39 11.42 23.54
CA TRP A 361 -21.36 10.73 24.30
C TRP A 361 -20.39 9.97 23.39
N LEU A 362 -20.91 9.16 22.45
CA LEU A 362 -20.09 8.44 21.48
C LEU A 362 -19.25 9.39 20.62
N HIS A 363 -19.83 10.49 20.17
CA HIS A 363 -19.15 11.52 19.41
C HIS A 363 -17.97 12.13 20.19
N ARG A 364 -18.17 12.47 21.49
CA ARG A 364 -17.09 12.96 22.36
C ARG A 364 -16.01 11.90 22.60
N ALA A 365 -16.41 10.65 22.81
CA ALA A 365 -15.48 9.54 22.98
C ALA A 365 -14.61 9.33 21.73
N LEU A 366 -15.21 9.38 20.52
CA LEU A 366 -14.45 9.28 19.27
C LEU A 366 -13.54 10.47 19.01
N ILE A 367 -13.93 11.70 19.39
CA ILE A 367 -13.01 12.85 19.34
C ILE A 367 -11.84 12.64 20.31
N GLY A 368 -12.10 12.23 21.54
CA GLY A 368 -11.05 11.92 22.51
C GLY A 368 -10.09 10.84 21.99
N LEU A 369 -10.64 9.77 21.38
CA LEU A 369 -9.85 8.73 20.73
C LEU A 369 -9.02 9.29 19.57
N ALA A 370 -9.60 10.12 18.70
CA ALA A 370 -8.87 10.75 17.60
C ALA A 370 -7.69 11.61 18.10
N CYS A 371 -7.89 12.38 19.18
CA CYS A 371 -6.81 13.14 19.80
C CYS A 371 -5.70 12.23 20.36
N LEU A 372 -6.07 11.13 21.03
CA LEU A 372 -5.11 10.13 21.52
C LEU A 372 -4.34 9.46 20.37
N MET A 373 -5.04 9.13 19.28
CA MET A 373 -4.41 8.59 18.08
C MET A 373 -3.45 9.60 17.45
N LEU A 374 -3.79 10.88 17.37
CA LEU A 374 -2.89 11.93 16.85
C LEU A 374 -1.60 12.00 17.67
N VAL A 375 -1.68 11.98 18.99
CA VAL A 375 -0.50 11.97 19.87
C VAL A 375 0.32 10.70 19.67
N SER A 376 -0.32 9.53 19.72
CA SER A 376 0.33 8.23 19.52
C SER A 376 0.99 8.13 18.13
N HIS A 377 0.28 8.54 17.07
CA HIS A 377 0.81 8.56 15.70
C HIS A 377 1.98 9.54 15.58
N GLY A 378 1.88 10.73 16.18
CA GLY A 378 2.96 11.72 16.18
C GLY A 378 4.25 11.14 16.78
N ILE A 379 4.16 10.53 17.97
CA ILE A 379 5.32 9.91 18.62
C ILE A 379 5.89 8.77 17.78
N ARG A 380 5.07 7.80 17.38
CA ARG A 380 5.51 6.62 16.62
C ARG A 380 6.10 7.00 15.25
N SER A 381 5.52 7.98 14.58
CA SER A 381 6.01 8.46 13.29
C SER A 381 7.30 9.25 13.43
N THR A 382 7.46 10.05 14.49
CA THR A 382 8.73 10.75 14.77
C THR A 382 9.86 9.75 15.00
N VAL A 383 9.63 8.71 15.80
CA VAL A 383 10.62 7.64 16.03
C VAL A 383 10.98 6.95 14.71
N ARG A 384 9.98 6.60 13.89
CA ARG A 384 10.19 5.95 12.60
C ARG A 384 10.94 6.82 11.60
N VAL A 385 10.60 8.10 11.50
CA VAL A 385 11.31 9.08 10.67
C VAL A 385 12.76 9.20 11.12
N HIS A 386 12.98 9.30 12.43
CA HIS A 386 14.33 9.39 13.00
C HIS A 386 15.18 8.16 12.67
N GLN A 387 14.64 6.95 12.83
CA GLN A 387 15.31 5.71 12.45
C GLN A 387 15.62 5.68 10.95
N ALA A 388 14.63 6.00 10.10
CA ALA A 388 14.83 6.04 8.65
C ALA A 388 15.87 7.10 8.23
N TRP A 389 15.90 8.24 8.92
CA TRP A 389 16.91 9.28 8.70
C TRP A 389 18.33 8.78 9.00
N GLN A 390 18.51 8.07 10.13
CA GLN A 390 19.81 7.59 10.56
C GLN A 390 20.29 6.36 9.79
N GLU A 391 19.42 5.40 9.57
CA GLU A 391 19.79 4.05 9.12
C GLU A 391 19.37 3.75 7.68
N GLY A 392 18.43 4.51 7.12
CA GLY A 392 17.75 4.15 5.86
C GLY A 392 16.75 3.01 6.03
N VAL A 393 16.14 2.56 4.93
CA VAL A 393 15.08 1.55 4.95
C VAL A 393 15.30 0.49 3.87
N GLY A 394 15.07 -0.79 4.20
CA GLY A 394 15.17 -1.90 3.25
C GLY A 394 16.59 -2.04 2.69
N PHE A 395 16.72 -2.43 1.43
CA PHE A 395 18.02 -2.61 0.78
C PHE A 395 18.79 -1.30 0.56
N ALA A 396 18.14 -0.13 0.73
CA ALA A 396 18.79 1.17 0.73
C ALA A 396 19.38 1.56 2.09
N SER A 397 19.27 0.72 3.12
CA SER A 397 19.83 1.01 4.44
C SER A 397 21.35 0.92 4.47
N LEU A 398 21.94 1.67 5.41
CA LEU A 398 23.39 1.66 5.66
C LEU A 398 23.91 0.25 6.01
N ASP A 399 23.10 -0.55 6.64
CA ASP A 399 23.41 -1.93 6.97
C ASP A 399 23.71 -2.78 5.74
N TRP A 400 22.92 -2.60 4.67
CA TRP A 400 23.19 -3.29 3.41
C TRP A 400 24.38 -2.69 2.67
N ALA A 401 24.53 -1.37 2.70
CA ALA A 401 25.67 -0.69 2.09
C ALA A 401 27.01 -1.09 2.73
N ARG A 402 27.00 -1.43 4.01
CA ARG A 402 28.20 -1.85 4.78
C ARG A 402 28.36 -3.37 4.89
N SER A 403 27.56 -4.15 4.18
CA SER A 403 27.61 -5.62 4.24
C SER A 403 28.98 -6.16 3.77
N PRO A 404 29.74 -6.84 4.63
CA PRO A 404 31.00 -7.46 4.24
C PRO A 404 30.81 -8.57 3.21
N THR A 405 29.68 -9.29 3.26
CA THR A 405 29.34 -10.31 2.27
C THR A 405 29.09 -9.70 0.90
N LEU A 406 28.34 -8.60 0.80
CA LEU A 406 28.12 -7.91 -0.47
C LEU A 406 29.44 -7.32 -1.01
N ALA A 407 30.29 -6.76 -0.16
CA ALA A 407 31.61 -6.28 -0.56
C ALA A 407 32.50 -7.40 -1.11
N ALA A 408 32.41 -8.61 -0.56
CA ALA A 408 33.12 -9.78 -1.07
C ALA A 408 32.51 -10.27 -2.40
N VAL A 409 31.18 -10.23 -2.55
CA VAL A 409 30.47 -10.56 -3.79
C VAL A 409 30.85 -9.59 -4.93
N ASP A 410 31.06 -8.31 -4.62
CA ASP A 410 31.47 -7.32 -5.64
C ASP A 410 32.86 -7.60 -6.22
N ARG A 411 33.74 -8.24 -5.45
CA ARG A 411 35.09 -8.65 -5.87
C ARG A 411 35.12 -9.92 -6.73
N LEU A 412 34.02 -10.68 -6.81
CA LEU A 412 33.95 -11.85 -7.67
C LEU A 412 34.03 -11.45 -9.16
N PRO A 413 34.49 -12.33 -10.05
CA PRO A 413 34.54 -12.05 -11.49
C PRO A 413 33.20 -11.50 -12.00
N ARG A 414 33.24 -10.49 -12.87
CA ARG A 414 32.01 -9.82 -13.37
C ARG A 414 31.09 -10.74 -14.15
N ASP A 415 31.64 -11.76 -14.80
CA ASP A 415 30.95 -12.80 -15.55
C ASP A 415 30.50 -13.98 -14.69
N ALA A 416 30.81 -13.98 -13.38
CA ALA A 416 30.40 -15.06 -12.49
C ALA A 416 28.88 -15.10 -12.32
N VAL A 417 28.32 -16.30 -12.38
CA VAL A 417 26.92 -16.57 -12.09
C VAL A 417 26.74 -16.64 -10.58
N ILE A 418 25.80 -15.86 -10.05
CA ILE A 418 25.53 -15.80 -8.61
C ILE A 418 24.12 -16.34 -8.36
N TYR A 419 24.01 -17.32 -7.48
CA TYR A 419 22.77 -17.76 -6.85
C TYR A 419 22.72 -17.23 -5.42
N SER A 420 21.59 -16.70 -4.96
CA SER A 420 21.46 -16.18 -3.60
C SER A 420 20.03 -16.31 -3.05
N ASN A 421 19.90 -16.43 -1.73
CA ASN A 421 18.64 -16.23 -1.04
C ASN A 421 18.22 -14.76 -1.02
N GLY A 422 19.10 -13.83 -1.38
CA GLY A 422 18.88 -12.38 -1.48
C GLY A 422 19.31 -11.82 -2.83
N SER A 423 18.89 -12.45 -3.95
CA SER A 423 19.21 -12.04 -5.32
C SER A 423 18.81 -10.58 -5.61
N ASP A 424 17.68 -10.14 -5.10
CA ASP A 424 17.17 -8.77 -5.20
C ASP A 424 18.02 -7.76 -4.41
N ALA A 425 18.53 -8.13 -3.24
CA ALA A 425 19.46 -7.29 -2.49
C ALA A 425 20.79 -7.10 -3.26
N ILE A 426 21.35 -8.19 -3.82
CA ILE A 426 22.53 -8.13 -4.68
C ILE A 426 22.25 -7.28 -5.91
N GLY A 427 21.12 -7.51 -6.57
CA GLY A 427 20.68 -6.75 -7.74
C GLY A 427 20.61 -5.26 -7.49
N TYR A 428 20.04 -4.86 -6.35
CA TYR A 428 19.91 -3.45 -5.99
C TYR A 428 21.25 -2.82 -5.55
N VAL A 429 21.91 -3.41 -4.57
CA VAL A 429 23.09 -2.79 -3.92
C VAL A 429 24.29 -2.78 -4.85
N LEU A 430 24.55 -3.89 -5.56
CA LEU A 430 25.72 -4.04 -6.42
C LEU A 430 25.45 -3.78 -7.90
N ARG A 431 24.19 -3.52 -8.28
CA ARG A 431 23.76 -3.42 -9.69
C ARG A 431 24.23 -4.62 -10.51
N ARG A 432 24.23 -5.79 -9.89
CA ARG A 432 24.74 -7.03 -10.45
C ARG A 432 23.63 -8.09 -10.50
N PRO A 433 23.41 -8.75 -11.66
CA PRO A 433 22.41 -9.78 -11.77
C PRO A 433 22.75 -10.97 -10.87
N ALA A 434 21.78 -11.43 -10.10
CA ALA A 434 21.83 -12.63 -9.30
C ALA A 434 20.55 -13.44 -9.50
N ARG A 435 20.62 -14.74 -9.33
CA ARG A 435 19.51 -15.68 -9.44
C ARG A 435 19.08 -16.12 -8.07
N ASP A 436 17.79 -16.39 -7.92
CA ASP A 436 17.31 -17.05 -6.71
C ASP A 436 17.90 -18.46 -6.58
N ILE A 437 18.23 -18.88 -5.36
CA ILE A 437 18.54 -20.27 -5.07
C ILE A 437 17.32 -21.14 -5.31
N PRO A 438 17.50 -22.46 -5.58
CA PRO A 438 16.38 -23.39 -5.78
C PRO A 438 15.37 -23.34 -4.65
N ALA A 439 14.07 -23.32 -5.00
CA ALA A 439 12.95 -23.24 -4.08
C ALA A 439 12.11 -24.52 -4.14
N PRO A 440 12.00 -25.30 -3.04
CA PRO A 440 11.18 -26.51 -2.97
C PRO A 440 9.70 -26.27 -3.26
N PHE A 441 9.21 -25.05 -2.98
CA PHE A 441 7.81 -24.68 -3.25
C PHE A 441 7.68 -23.17 -3.48
N MET A 442 6.65 -22.81 -4.20
CA MET A 442 6.28 -21.41 -4.41
C MET A 442 5.66 -20.83 -3.14
N LEU A 443 6.06 -19.63 -2.72
CA LEU A 443 5.51 -18.94 -1.56
C LEU A 443 3.97 -18.85 -1.58
N ARG A 444 3.39 -18.62 -2.77
CA ARG A 444 1.96 -18.34 -2.93
C ARG A 444 1.07 -19.58 -2.94
N THR A 445 1.57 -20.72 -3.36
CA THR A 445 0.80 -21.96 -3.48
C THR A 445 1.17 -23.01 -2.45
N GLY A 446 2.36 -22.88 -1.85
CA GLY A 446 2.92 -23.92 -0.98
C GLY A 446 3.25 -25.22 -1.70
N ARG A 447 3.24 -25.22 -3.04
CA ARG A 447 3.49 -26.38 -3.91
C ARG A 447 4.71 -26.14 -4.80
N ASP A 448 5.32 -27.19 -5.30
CA ASP A 448 6.39 -27.10 -6.30
C ASP A 448 5.90 -26.35 -7.55
N ASP A 449 6.79 -25.65 -8.22
CA ASP A 449 6.45 -24.93 -9.46
C ASP A 449 6.27 -25.92 -10.61
N PRO A 450 5.08 -26.08 -11.18
CA PRO A 450 4.84 -27.03 -12.25
C PRO A 450 5.59 -26.70 -13.55
N ASN A 451 5.92 -25.41 -13.75
CA ASN A 451 6.64 -24.95 -14.94
C ASN A 451 8.16 -25.00 -14.77
N PHE A 452 8.65 -24.91 -13.53
CA PHE A 452 10.06 -24.96 -13.19
C PHE A 452 10.28 -25.73 -11.87
N PRO A 453 10.07 -27.06 -11.89
CA PRO A 453 10.12 -27.89 -10.68
C PRO A 453 11.45 -27.81 -9.96
N TYR A 454 11.42 -27.98 -8.63
CA TYR A 454 12.60 -27.92 -7.76
C TYR A 454 13.76 -28.79 -8.26
N ARG A 455 13.47 -30.00 -8.77
CA ARG A 455 14.49 -30.88 -9.34
C ARG A 455 15.19 -30.27 -10.55
N VAL A 456 14.45 -29.55 -11.40
CA VAL A 456 15.00 -28.86 -12.56
C VAL A 456 15.85 -27.66 -12.15
N GLN A 457 15.39 -26.92 -11.12
CA GLN A 457 16.16 -25.82 -10.54
C GLN A 457 17.49 -26.32 -9.96
N LEU A 458 17.48 -27.41 -9.20
CA LEU A 458 18.68 -28.04 -8.65
C LEU A 458 19.63 -28.52 -9.75
N ALA A 459 19.13 -29.22 -10.76
CA ALA A 459 19.94 -29.68 -11.88
C ALA A 459 20.59 -28.51 -12.64
N GLY A 460 19.85 -27.42 -12.85
CA GLY A 460 20.34 -26.17 -13.44
C GLY A 460 21.46 -25.52 -12.62
N ALA A 461 21.28 -25.44 -11.31
CA ALA A 461 22.30 -24.91 -10.39
C ALA A 461 23.55 -25.80 -10.36
N GLN A 462 23.36 -27.12 -10.32
CA GLN A 462 24.46 -28.08 -10.36
C GLN A 462 25.26 -27.99 -11.67
N ALA A 463 24.59 -27.91 -12.81
CA ALA A 463 25.23 -27.72 -14.11
C ALA A 463 25.98 -26.37 -14.22
N ALA A 464 25.46 -25.31 -13.60
CA ALA A 464 26.15 -24.03 -13.53
C ALA A 464 27.41 -24.10 -12.66
N LEU A 465 27.33 -24.73 -11.48
CA LEU A 465 28.47 -24.94 -10.57
C LEU A 465 29.59 -25.78 -11.21
N ALA A 466 29.23 -26.78 -12.01
CA ALA A 466 30.19 -27.62 -12.72
C ALA A 466 31.04 -26.84 -13.76
N ARG A 467 30.55 -25.69 -14.25
CA ARG A 467 31.29 -24.79 -15.17
C ARG A 467 32.39 -23.98 -14.48
N GLY A 468 32.46 -24.00 -13.16
CA GLY A 468 33.58 -23.44 -12.38
C GLY A 468 33.46 -21.95 -12.03
N ASN A 469 32.68 -21.14 -12.75
CA ASN A 469 32.49 -19.70 -12.49
C ASN A 469 31.11 -19.38 -11.91
N THR A 470 30.67 -20.20 -10.94
CA THR A 470 29.37 -20.04 -10.27
C THR A 470 29.56 -20.06 -8.78
N TYR A 471 28.87 -19.14 -8.11
CA TYR A 471 28.90 -18.97 -6.66
C TYR A 471 27.49 -19.02 -6.08
N VAL A 472 27.38 -19.56 -4.85
CA VAL A 472 26.14 -19.54 -4.08
C VAL A 472 26.39 -18.68 -2.85
N VAL A 473 25.55 -17.68 -2.65
CA VAL A 473 25.68 -16.68 -1.58
C VAL A 473 24.48 -16.76 -0.66
N PHE A 474 24.72 -17.02 0.61
CA PHE A 474 23.72 -16.92 1.65
C PHE A 474 23.93 -15.65 2.46
N LEU A 475 22.87 -14.84 2.58
CA LEU A 475 22.82 -13.62 3.36
C LEU A 475 21.99 -13.91 4.62
N ASN A 476 22.58 -13.79 5.81
CA ASN A 476 21.95 -14.18 7.08
C ASN A 476 20.71 -13.31 7.42
N ARG A 477 20.66 -12.08 6.90
CA ARG A 477 19.53 -11.16 7.08
C ARG A 477 18.29 -11.54 6.29
N ILE A 478 18.38 -12.51 5.37
CA ILE A 478 17.27 -13.01 4.56
C ILE A 478 16.76 -14.33 5.18
N ASP A 479 16.10 -14.23 6.31
CA ASP A 479 15.52 -15.35 7.07
C ASP A 479 14.03 -15.62 6.73
N TRP A 480 13.36 -14.66 6.12
CA TRP A 480 11.92 -14.71 5.80
C TRP A 480 11.58 -15.51 4.55
N ARG A 481 12.56 -15.91 3.72
CA ARG A 481 12.36 -16.70 2.49
C ARG A 481 12.34 -18.21 2.77
N PHE A 482 11.52 -18.64 3.72
CA PHE A 482 11.37 -20.04 4.17
C PHE A 482 10.94 -21.02 3.06
N TYR A 483 10.48 -20.52 1.93
CA TYR A 483 10.09 -21.31 0.76
C TYR A 483 11.29 -21.71 -0.13
N MET A 484 12.45 -21.13 0.08
CA MET A 484 13.69 -21.49 -0.58
C MET A 484 14.38 -22.62 0.16
N ALA A 485 15.24 -23.37 -0.54
CA ALA A 485 16.04 -24.41 0.06
C ALA A 485 16.97 -23.83 1.14
N SER A 486 17.13 -24.57 2.23
CA SER A 486 18.03 -24.15 3.31
C SER A 486 19.50 -24.24 2.89
N GLU A 487 20.35 -23.44 3.53
CA GLU A 487 21.81 -23.47 3.32
C GLU A 487 22.37 -24.90 3.49
N GLN A 488 21.99 -25.58 4.59
CA GLN A 488 22.44 -26.95 4.87
C GLN A 488 22.00 -27.96 3.81
N GLU A 489 20.79 -27.80 3.28
CA GLU A 489 20.27 -28.65 2.21
C GLU A 489 21.07 -28.48 0.93
N LEU A 490 21.32 -27.22 0.50
CA LEU A 490 22.09 -26.95 -0.72
C LEU A 490 23.57 -27.33 -0.59
N ILE A 491 24.18 -27.19 0.59
CA ILE A 491 25.54 -27.69 0.83
C ILE A 491 25.62 -29.19 0.51
N ARG A 492 24.64 -29.97 0.97
CA ARG A 492 24.60 -31.42 0.71
C ARG A 492 24.29 -31.76 -0.74
N LEU A 493 23.26 -31.18 -1.29
CA LEU A 493 22.75 -31.52 -2.63
C LEU A 493 23.68 -31.04 -3.75
N LEU A 494 24.27 -29.86 -3.61
CA LEU A 494 25.15 -29.27 -4.62
C LEU A 494 26.66 -29.45 -4.31
N ARG A 495 27.01 -30.12 -3.19
CA ARG A 495 28.38 -30.34 -2.71
C ARG A 495 29.15 -29.00 -2.63
N LEU A 496 28.56 -28.04 -1.94
CA LEU A 496 29.13 -26.70 -1.83
C LEU A 496 30.30 -26.68 -0.85
N VAL A 497 31.36 -25.96 -1.21
CA VAL A 497 32.55 -25.72 -0.35
C VAL A 497 32.60 -24.22 -0.06
N PRO A 498 32.79 -23.81 1.20
CA PRO A 498 32.86 -22.39 1.55
C PRO A 498 34.13 -21.76 0.97
N VAL A 499 33.98 -20.64 0.30
CA VAL A 499 35.08 -19.81 -0.21
C VAL A 499 35.36 -18.67 0.76
N ALA A 500 34.30 -18.08 1.35
CA ALA A 500 34.41 -17.04 2.35
C ALA A 500 33.25 -17.15 3.33
N LYS A 501 33.56 -17.16 4.64
CA LYS A 501 32.58 -17.08 5.72
C LYS A 501 32.73 -15.71 6.40
N LEU A 502 31.72 -14.91 6.35
CA LEU A 502 31.71 -13.52 6.80
C LEU A 502 30.63 -13.34 7.88
N GLU A 503 30.66 -12.22 8.56
CA GLU A 503 29.76 -11.95 9.69
C GLU A 503 28.25 -12.04 9.30
N ASP A 504 27.90 -11.53 8.14
CA ASP A 504 26.52 -11.41 7.67
C ASP A 504 26.17 -12.38 6.52
N GLY A 505 27.03 -13.36 6.20
CA GLY A 505 26.73 -14.37 5.19
C GLY A 505 27.91 -15.24 4.79
N THR A 506 27.66 -16.18 3.90
CA THR A 506 28.65 -17.14 3.41
C THR A 506 28.63 -17.25 1.90
N ILE A 507 29.78 -17.28 1.27
CA ILE A 507 29.98 -17.49 -0.16
C ILE A 507 30.51 -18.90 -0.38
N TYR A 508 29.86 -19.65 -1.26
CA TYR A 508 30.20 -21.02 -1.61
C TYR A 508 30.56 -21.17 -3.09
N LYS A 509 31.31 -22.21 -3.39
CA LYS A 509 31.60 -22.70 -4.75
C LYS A 509 31.28 -24.18 -4.84
N GLY A 510 31.03 -24.71 -6.01
CA GLY A 510 30.93 -26.15 -6.19
C GLY A 510 32.27 -26.85 -5.95
N SER A 511 32.22 -28.01 -5.32
CA SER A 511 33.40 -28.88 -5.25
C SER A 511 33.76 -29.35 -6.67
N ILE A 512 34.89 -28.89 -7.19
CA ILE A 512 35.43 -29.43 -8.42
C ILE A 512 35.94 -30.84 -8.05
N LYS A 513 35.37 -31.91 -8.61
CA LYS A 513 36.05 -33.17 -8.67
C LYS A 513 37.32 -32.93 -9.50
N GLU A 514 38.48 -32.91 -8.85
CA GLU A 514 39.71 -33.29 -9.56
C GLU A 514 39.45 -34.69 -10.12
N GLU A 515 39.18 -34.83 -11.40
CA GLU A 515 39.40 -36.07 -12.10
C GLU A 515 40.90 -36.33 -11.98
N ARG A 516 41.26 -37.14 -10.99
CA ARG A 516 42.58 -37.80 -10.98
C ARG A 516 42.63 -38.61 -12.29
N GLN A 517 43.39 -38.09 -13.25
CA GLN A 517 43.92 -38.87 -14.33
C GLN A 517 44.70 -40.02 -13.64
N GLN A 518 44.14 -41.21 -13.70
CA GLN A 518 44.88 -42.47 -13.60
C GLN A 518 44.84 -43.15 -14.95
#